data_a8a80b69130d2ea25c55b970d0839abf
#
_entry.id   a8a80b69130d2ea25c55b970d0839abf
#
_cell.length_a   1.000
_cell.length_b   1.000
_cell.length_c   1.000
_cell.angle_alpha   90.00
_cell.angle_beta   90.00
_cell.angle_gamma   90.00
#
_symmetry.space_group_name_H-M   'P 1'
#
loop_
_entity.id
_entity.type
_entity.pdbx_description
1 polymer ?
#
loop_
_entity_poly.entity_id
_entity_poly.type
_entity_poly.pdbx_seq_one_letter_code
_entity_poly.pdbx_strand_id
1 'polypeptide(L)' 'MDEQKQEGQGPMVDEYKGNKILILNPGSRFPFSFGLGKAKMIMQNLDAIRKFIEQYDKKAE' A
#
# COMPACT_ATOMS: atom_id res chain seq x y z
N MET A 1 1.61 16.24 6.27
CA MET A 1 1.61 16.06 5.99
C MET A 1 1.94 15.81 5.49
N ASP A 2 2.12 15.83 5.28
CA ASP A 2 2.29 15.70 4.76
C ASP A 2 2.77 15.04 4.37
N GLU A 3 3.06 14.48 4.34
CA GLU A 3 3.37 13.90 4.04
C GLU A 3 3.47 13.41 3.19
N GLN A 4 3.18 13.41 2.79
CA GLN A 4 3.08 13.05 1.91
C GLN A 4 3.43 13.46 1.00
N LYS A 5 3.56 14.08 0.96
CA LYS A 5 3.83 14.59 0.19
C LYS A 5 4.82 14.31 -0.46
N GLN A 6 5.32 13.80 -0.39
CA GLN A 6 6.25 13.45 -0.91
C GLN A 6 6.11 13.49 -2.12
N GLU A 7 5.76 14.18 -2.50
CA GLU A 7 5.58 14.35 -3.50
C GLU A 7 5.83 13.65 -4.59
N GLY A 8 5.24 13.28 -5.50
CA GLY A 8 5.52 12.44 -6.60
C GLY A 8 5.79 11.01 -6.23
N GLN A 9 5.84 10.77 -4.97
CA GLN A 9 6.13 9.44 -4.49
C GLN A 9 4.90 8.71 -4.02
N GLY A 10 3.75 9.24 -4.30
CA GLY A 10 2.53 8.59 -3.89
C GLY A 10 2.23 7.34 -4.70
N PRO A 11 1.19 6.62 -4.33
CA PRO A 11 0.80 5.42 -5.07
C PRO A 11 0.50 5.74 -6.52
N MET A 12 0.81 4.82 -7.40
CA MET A 12 0.52 5.00 -8.81
C MET A 12 -0.05 3.72 -9.39
N VAL A 13 -0.79 3.90 -10.47
CA VAL A 13 -1.42 2.78 -11.15
C VAL A 13 -0.58 2.43 -12.37
N ASP A 14 -0.37 1.16 -12.56
CA ASP A 14 0.33 0.68 -13.73
C ASP A 14 -0.44 -0.51 -14.29
N GLU A 15 0.12 -1.14 -15.25
CA GLU A 15 -0.53 -2.27 -15.88
C GLU A 15 0.48 -3.39 -16.08
N TYR A 16 0.06 -4.62 -15.81
CA TYR A 16 0.93 -5.76 -15.95
C TYR A 16 0.14 -6.89 -16.59
N LYS A 17 0.57 -7.31 -17.76
CA LYS A 17 -0.08 -8.39 -18.50
C LYS A 17 -1.58 -8.16 -18.66
N GLY A 18 -1.94 -6.93 -18.98
CA GLY A 18 -3.33 -6.59 -19.21
C GLY A 18 -4.14 -6.32 -17.97
N ASN A 19 -3.53 -6.39 -16.80
CA ASN A 19 -4.24 -6.16 -15.54
C ASN A 19 -3.71 -4.93 -14.86
N LYS A 20 -4.61 -4.16 -14.29
CA LYS A 20 -4.20 -2.97 -13.55
C LYS A 20 -3.62 -3.35 -12.21
N ILE A 21 -2.56 -2.68 -11.83
CA ILE A 21 -1.95 -2.88 -10.52
C ILE A 21 -1.72 -1.54 -9.86
N LEU A 22 -1.70 -1.56 -8.55
CA LEU A 22 -1.42 -0.38 -7.76
C LEU A 22 -0.06 -0.54 -7.11
N ILE A 23 0.79 0.45 -7.30
CA ILE A 23 2.13 0.42 -6.70
C ILE A 23 2.16 1.43 -5.57
N LEU A 24 2.46 0.98 -4.38
CA LEU A 24 2.51 1.86 -3.23
C LEU A 24 3.90 2.41 -3.08
N ASN A 25 4.71 2.64 -2.97
CA ASN A 25 6.04 3.21 -2.75
C ASN A 25 6.90 3.11 -4.00
N PRO A 26 6.46 3.73 -5.08
CA PRO A 26 7.18 3.53 -6.34
C PRO A 26 8.63 4.02 -6.29
N GLY A 27 8.93 4.94 -5.41
CA GLY A 27 10.29 5.44 -5.34
C GLY A 27 11.16 4.74 -4.34
N SER A 28 10.63 3.75 -3.64
CA SER A 28 11.42 3.10 -2.62
C SER A 28 12.23 1.95 -3.19
N ARG A 29 13.12 1.44 -2.37
CA ARG A 29 13.94 0.32 -2.78
C ARG A 29 13.10 -0.94 -3.01
N PHE A 30 12.04 -1.09 -2.25
CA PHE A 30 11.17 -2.24 -2.37
C PHE A 30 9.73 -1.79 -2.59
N PRO A 31 9.39 -1.42 -3.80
CA PRO A 31 8.01 -0.99 -4.06
C PRO A 31 7.06 -2.17 -3.90
N PHE A 32 5.92 -1.90 -3.33
CA PHE A 32 4.92 -2.93 -3.10
C PHE A 32 3.75 -2.72 -4.05
N SER A 33 3.42 -3.72 -4.82
CA SER A 33 2.35 -3.60 -5.78
C SER A 33 1.41 -4.79 -5.69
N PHE A 34 0.18 -4.60 -6.13
CA PHE A 34 -0.80 -5.66 -6.14
C PHE A 34 -1.91 -5.33 -7.14
N GLY A 35 -2.62 -6.37 -7.56
CA GLY A 35 -3.69 -6.20 -8.50
C GLY A 35 -5.02 -6.01 -7.82
N LEU A 36 -6.09 -6.03 -8.64
CA LEU A 36 -7.43 -5.79 -8.14
C LEU A 36 -7.89 -6.82 -7.12
N GLY A 37 -7.59 -8.08 -7.36
CA GLY A 37 -8.04 -9.12 -6.45
C GLY A 37 -7.50 -8.93 -5.06
N LYS A 38 -6.21 -8.65 -4.97
CA LYS A 38 -5.60 -8.44 -3.67
C LYS A 38 -6.03 -7.12 -3.07
N ALA A 39 -6.28 -6.12 -3.90
CA ALA A 39 -6.76 -4.84 -3.39
C ALA A 39 -8.10 -5.04 -2.69
N LYS A 40 -8.98 -5.82 -3.29
CA LYS A 40 -10.26 -6.08 -2.67
C LYS A 40 -10.11 -6.84 -1.36
N MET A 41 -9.21 -7.80 -1.35
CA MET A 41 -8.98 -8.57 -0.15
C MET A 41 -8.45 -7.68 0.98
N ILE A 42 -7.56 -6.77 0.64
CA ILE A 42 -7.03 -5.85 1.61
C ILE A 42 -8.13 -5.00 2.22
N MET A 43 -9.02 -4.50 1.36
CA MET A 43 -10.12 -3.68 1.85
C MET A 43 -11.06 -4.46 2.76
N GLN A 44 -11.25 -5.73 2.46
CA GLN A 44 -12.13 -6.56 3.27
C GLN A 44 -11.52 -6.87 4.62
N ASN A 45 -10.23 -6.70 4.75
CA ASN A 45 -9.53 -7.05 5.99
C ASN A 45 -8.86 -5.85 6.64
N LEU A 46 -9.35 -4.67 6.36
CA LEU A 46 -8.72 -3.47 6.90
C LEU A 46 -8.65 -3.48 8.42
N ASP A 47 -9.72 -3.90 9.06
CA ASP A 47 -9.72 -3.92 10.52
C ASP A 47 -8.66 -4.88 11.06
N ALA A 48 -8.56 -6.03 10.44
CA ALA A 48 -7.57 -7.01 10.88
C ALA A 48 -6.16 -6.48 10.68
N ILE A 49 -5.95 -5.81 9.55
CA ILE A 49 -4.64 -5.25 9.26
C ILE A 49 -4.30 -4.16 10.27
N ARG A 50 -5.26 -3.32 10.58
CA ARG A 50 -5.03 -2.25 11.54
C ARG A 50 -4.69 -2.81 12.91
N LYS A 51 -5.42 -3.82 13.35
CA LYS A 51 -5.15 -4.42 14.65
C LYS A 51 -3.78 -5.08 14.67
N PHE A 52 -3.42 -5.71 13.58
CA PHE A 52 -2.11 -6.32 13.48
C PHE A 52 -1.01 -5.28 13.66
N ILE A 53 -1.16 -4.15 12.99
CA ILE A 53 -0.17 -3.09 13.10
C ILE A 53 -0.11 -2.56 14.52
N GLU A 54 -1.26 -2.30 15.12
CA GLU A 54 -1.29 -1.74 16.45
C GLU A 54 -0.68 -2.68 17.47
N GLN A 55 -0.83 -3.97 17.24
CA GLN A 55 -0.34 -4.94 18.19
C GLN A 55 1.17 -5.16 18.08
N TYR A 56 1.69 -5.11 16.89
CA TYR A 56 3.08 -5.47 16.67
C TYR A 56 4.01 -4.33 16.31
N ASP A 57 3.48 -3.18 15.98
CA ASP A 57 4.31 -2.04 15.60
C ASP A 57 4.55 -1.17 16.82
N LYS A 58 5.48 -1.57 17.64
CA LYS A 58 5.74 -0.84 18.88
C LYS A 58 6.40 0.48 18.65
N LYS A 59 6.97 0.65 17.49
CA LYS A 59 7.63 1.89 17.23
C LYS A 59 6.68 3.02 16.99
N ALA A 60 5.45 2.67 16.71
CA ALA A 60 4.47 3.68 16.41
C ALA A 60 4.19 4.56 17.59
N GLU A 61 4.63 4.14 18.74
CA GLU A 61 4.33 4.86 19.86
C GLU A 61 5.19 5.73 20.20
#